data_d4d068c0ae1cb5311dbcf31c0f32abd5
#
_entry.id   d4d068c0ae1cb5311dbcf31c0f32abd5
#
_cell.length_a   1.000
_cell.length_b   1.000
_cell.length_c   1.000
_cell.angle_alpha   90.00
_cell.angle_beta   90.00
_cell.angle_gamma   90.00
#
_symmetry.space_group_name_H-M   'P 1'
#
loop_
_entity.id
_entity.type
_entity.pdbx_description
1 polymer ?
#
loop_
_entity_poly.entity_id
_entity_poly.type
_entity_poly.pdbx_seq_one_letter_code
_entity_poly.pdbx_strand_id
1 'polypeptide(L)'
;MRLGLIVVLLAVLSYPVGLALGVPGLLPVLNAAPAYTAMVILLRRGEVRRAVVVMLVWAAALAVAGTLTFAVWPQPPGALILHGPEYREEMFAWIRTGVGTEASPRAFIPQHALHLGAFVVLSLLTASALSITMGAVLMNYMGFYVASLARAGAPAWAVVLFGWQPWAIARVAAFSTLGVVLAQPLLRRIRPGAAPLQASRPFVIVAAALLLVDVALKTLLAPTWGRILRDVLPN
;
A
#
# COMPACT_ATOMS: atom_id res chain seq x y z
N MET A 1 7.78 21.06 -3.29
CA MET A 1 7.00 20.74 -4.50
C MET A 1 7.76 19.86 -5.50
N ARG A 2 8.93 20.23 -5.99
CA ARG A 2 9.67 19.47 -7.02
C ARG A 2 9.95 17.99 -6.69
N LEU A 3 10.38 17.68 -5.45
CA LEU A 3 10.71 16.31 -5.05
C LEU A 3 9.49 15.37 -5.06
N GLY A 4 8.33 15.84 -4.58
CA GLY A 4 7.10 15.04 -4.62
C GLY A 4 6.64 14.74 -6.05
N LEU A 5 6.74 15.70 -6.96
CA LEU A 5 6.43 15.49 -8.38
C LEU A 5 7.35 14.44 -9.02
N ILE A 6 8.66 14.51 -8.74
CA ILE A 6 9.63 13.51 -9.22
C ILE A 6 9.26 12.12 -8.71
N VAL A 7 8.91 11.98 -7.43
CA VAL A 7 8.49 10.69 -6.85
C VAL A 7 7.25 10.16 -7.54
N VAL A 8 6.24 11.00 -7.81
CA VAL A 8 5.03 10.60 -8.55
C VAL A 8 5.37 10.13 -9.96
N LEU A 9 6.15 10.90 -10.70
CA LEU A 9 6.54 10.54 -12.07
C LEU A 9 7.30 9.21 -12.12
N LEU A 10 8.27 9.02 -11.22
CA LEU A 10 9.04 7.77 -11.15
C LEU A 10 8.18 6.59 -10.68
N ALA A 11 7.25 6.81 -9.75
CA ALA A 11 6.29 5.79 -9.32
C ALA A 11 5.37 5.35 -10.48
N VAL A 12 4.88 6.29 -11.29
CA VAL A 12 4.06 5.99 -12.47
C VAL A 12 4.88 5.22 -13.52
N LEU A 13 6.10 5.69 -13.82
CA LEU A 13 6.97 5.07 -14.81
C LEU A 13 7.48 3.68 -14.39
N SER A 14 7.57 3.41 -13.09
CA SER A 14 8.03 2.11 -12.59
C SER A 14 7.12 0.95 -13.01
N TYR A 15 5.82 1.19 -13.24
CA TYR A 15 4.89 0.14 -13.68
C TYR A 15 5.18 -0.36 -15.10
N PRO A 16 5.13 0.49 -16.15
CA PRO A 16 5.42 0.01 -17.50
C PRO A 16 6.85 -0.54 -17.61
N VAL A 17 7.83 0.07 -16.94
CA VAL A 17 9.20 -0.43 -16.93
C VAL A 17 9.31 -1.80 -16.26
N GLY A 18 8.74 -1.97 -15.06
CA GLY A 18 8.80 -3.22 -14.32
C GLY A 18 8.08 -4.37 -15.02
N LEU A 19 6.93 -4.08 -15.65
CA LEU A 19 6.19 -5.08 -16.43
C LEU A 19 6.90 -5.43 -17.74
N ALA A 20 7.50 -4.46 -18.43
CA ALA A 20 8.25 -4.69 -19.66
C ALA A 20 9.52 -5.52 -19.43
N LEU A 21 10.18 -5.34 -18.28
CA LEU A 21 11.36 -6.14 -17.90
C LEU A 21 11.01 -7.60 -17.56
N GLY A 22 9.77 -7.88 -17.15
CA GLY A 22 9.27 -9.23 -16.94
C GLY A 22 9.95 -10.01 -15.81
N VAL A 23 10.63 -9.32 -14.87
CA VAL A 23 11.34 -9.97 -13.76
C VAL A 23 10.45 -9.99 -12.51
N PRO A 24 10.04 -11.19 -12.04
CA PRO A 24 9.26 -11.31 -10.81
C PRO A 24 9.99 -10.66 -9.62
N GLY A 25 9.26 -9.90 -8.80
CA GLY A 25 9.81 -9.23 -7.62
C GLY A 25 10.58 -7.92 -7.88
N LEU A 26 10.92 -7.59 -9.13
CA LEU A 26 11.59 -6.33 -9.45
C LEU A 26 10.65 -5.13 -9.34
N LEU A 27 9.38 -5.30 -9.73
CA LEU A 27 8.40 -4.21 -9.73
C LEU A 27 8.27 -3.51 -8.37
N PRO A 28 8.06 -4.20 -7.21
CA PRO A 28 7.97 -3.50 -5.93
C PRO A 28 9.26 -2.77 -5.54
N VAL A 29 10.43 -3.23 -5.97
CA VAL A 29 11.69 -2.52 -5.75
C VAL A 29 11.73 -1.22 -6.55
N LEU A 30 11.36 -1.26 -7.83
CA LEU A 30 11.25 -0.07 -8.69
C LEU A 30 10.20 0.91 -8.16
N ASN A 31 9.08 0.43 -7.66
CA ASN A 31 8.04 1.25 -7.04
C ASN A 31 8.55 1.96 -5.77
N ALA A 32 9.30 1.25 -4.92
CA ALA A 32 9.75 1.73 -3.61
C ALA A 32 10.96 2.68 -3.69
N ALA A 33 11.90 2.42 -4.59
CA ALA A 33 13.19 3.09 -4.63
C ALA A 33 13.11 4.64 -4.69
N PRO A 34 12.28 5.27 -5.54
CA PRO A 34 12.21 6.74 -5.59
C PRO A 34 11.64 7.35 -4.30
N ALA A 35 10.62 6.73 -3.73
CA ALA A 35 9.99 7.19 -2.49
C ALA A 35 10.92 7.03 -1.29
N TYR A 36 11.58 5.88 -1.17
CA TYR A 36 12.59 5.63 -0.14
C TYR A 36 13.72 6.65 -0.20
N THR A 37 14.27 6.89 -1.37
CA THR A 37 15.34 7.88 -1.58
C THR A 37 14.90 9.28 -1.16
N ALA A 38 13.71 9.70 -1.59
CA ALA A 38 13.14 11.00 -1.23
C ALA A 38 12.90 11.12 0.29
N MET A 39 12.35 10.07 0.92
CA MET A 39 12.14 9.99 2.36
C MET A 39 13.47 10.16 3.13
N VAL A 40 14.51 9.43 2.74
CA VAL A 40 15.84 9.53 3.40
C VAL A 40 16.42 10.92 3.26
N ILE A 41 16.33 11.55 2.07
CA ILE A 41 16.81 12.93 1.85
C ILE A 41 16.08 13.89 2.80
N LEU A 42 14.76 13.81 2.90
CA LEU A 42 13.95 14.69 3.73
C LEU A 42 14.23 14.48 5.22
N LEU A 43 14.35 13.22 5.64
CA LEU A 43 14.70 12.89 7.04
C LEU A 43 16.08 13.40 7.43
N ARG A 44 17.06 13.34 6.53
CA ARG A 44 18.39 13.93 6.75
C ARG A 44 18.37 15.45 6.88
N ARG A 45 17.37 16.11 6.29
CA ARG A 45 17.12 17.55 6.43
C ARG A 45 16.29 17.92 7.65
N GLY A 46 15.83 16.93 8.44
CA GLY A 46 14.92 17.16 9.56
C GLY A 46 13.47 17.44 9.13
N GLU A 47 13.12 17.23 7.86
CA GLU A 47 11.83 17.59 7.28
C GLU A 47 10.81 16.42 7.41
N VAL A 48 10.58 15.93 8.64
CA VAL A 48 9.74 14.74 8.92
C VAL A 48 8.33 14.88 8.33
N ARG A 49 7.68 16.03 8.52
CA ARG A 49 6.33 16.28 7.99
C ARG A 49 6.30 16.17 6.45
N ARG A 50 7.30 16.71 5.78
CA ARG A 50 7.41 16.62 4.32
C ARG A 50 7.67 15.19 3.85
N ALA A 51 8.48 14.43 4.61
CA ALA A 51 8.69 13.02 4.34
C ALA A 51 7.37 12.23 4.41
N VAL A 52 6.55 12.44 5.45
CA VAL A 52 5.22 11.81 5.56
C VAL A 52 4.35 12.19 4.37
N VAL A 53 4.24 13.47 4.02
CA VAL A 53 3.42 13.91 2.88
C VAL A 53 3.89 13.27 1.57
N VAL A 54 5.21 13.22 1.31
CA VAL A 54 5.75 12.60 0.10
C VAL A 54 5.43 11.10 0.04
N MET A 55 5.50 10.39 1.18
CA MET A 55 5.16 8.97 1.25
C MET A 55 3.66 8.71 1.02
N LEU A 56 2.78 9.58 1.52
CA LEU A 56 1.34 9.49 1.27
C LEU A 56 1.01 9.76 -0.21
N VAL A 57 1.65 10.77 -0.81
CA VAL A 57 1.50 11.08 -2.23
C VAL A 57 2.01 9.94 -3.11
N TRP A 58 3.15 9.34 -2.74
CA TRP A 58 3.67 8.14 -3.41
C TRP A 58 2.67 6.98 -3.35
N ALA A 59 2.12 6.68 -2.17
CA ALA A 59 1.16 5.60 -2.01
C ALA A 59 -0.10 5.84 -2.87
N ALA A 60 -0.62 7.06 -2.89
CA ALA A 60 -1.74 7.43 -3.76
C ALA A 60 -1.39 7.26 -5.26
N ALA A 61 -0.17 7.67 -5.66
CA ALA A 61 0.32 7.48 -7.03
C ALA A 61 0.41 6.00 -7.40
N LEU A 62 0.91 5.13 -6.51
CA LEU A 62 0.93 3.69 -6.74
C LEU A 62 -0.47 3.10 -6.86
N ALA A 63 -1.42 3.50 -5.99
CA ALA A 63 -2.79 3.01 -6.04
C ALA A 63 -3.43 3.30 -7.41
N VAL A 64 -3.30 4.53 -7.89
CA VAL A 64 -3.89 4.96 -9.16
C VAL A 64 -3.12 4.35 -10.34
N ALA A 65 -1.80 4.54 -10.40
CA ALA A 65 -0.99 4.10 -11.53
C ALA A 65 -1.00 2.57 -11.67
N GLY A 66 -0.88 1.83 -10.55
CA GLY A 66 -0.95 0.36 -10.56
C GLY A 66 -2.28 -0.15 -11.06
N THR A 67 -3.38 0.35 -10.50
CA THR A 67 -4.74 -0.04 -10.93
C THR A 67 -4.94 0.23 -12.42
N LEU A 68 -4.61 1.43 -12.90
CA LEU A 68 -4.78 1.78 -14.31
C LEU A 68 -3.88 0.94 -15.22
N THR A 69 -2.60 0.81 -14.88
CA THR A 69 -1.67 0.02 -15.69
C THR A 69 -2.11 -1.44 -15.77
N PHE A 70 -2.47 -2.06 -14.65
CA PHE A 70 -2.93 -3.45 -14.64
C PHE A 70 -4.26 -3.65 -15.36
N ALA A 71 -5.14 -2.62 -15.38
CA ALA A 71 -6.40 -2.69 -16.12
C ALA A 71 -6.20 -2.68 -17.63
N VAL A 72 -5.23 -1.89 -18.14
CA VAL A 72 -5.02 -1.70 -19.59
C VAL A 72 -3.89 -2.55 -20.18
N TRP A 73 -3.06 -3.20 -19.37
CA TRP A 73 -1.95 -4.01 -19.86
C TRP A 73 -2.48 -5.14 -20.76
N PRO A 74 -1.86 -5.40 -21.94
CA PRO A 74 -2.41 -6.34 -22.94
C PRO A 74 -2.64 -7.76 -22.42
N GLN A 75 -1.76 -8.21 -21.51
CA GLN A 75 -1.89 -9.52 -20.84
C GLN A 75 -1.99 -9.30 -19.32
N PRO A 76 -2.83 -10.10 -18.60
CA PRO A 76 -2.87 -10.01 -17.15
C PRO A 76 -1.47 -10.27 -16.53
N PRO A 77 -0.89 -9.30 -15.83
CA PRO A 77 0.49 -9.43 -15.33
C PRO A 77 0.60 -10.30 -14.06
N GLY A 78 -0.36 -11.21 -13.83
CA GLY A 78 -0.48 -11.98 -12.59
C GLY A 78 0.82 -12.66 -12.15
N ALA A 79 1.54 -13.29 -13.08
CA ALA A 79 2.81 -13.96 -12.78
C ALA A 79 3.93 -13.02 -12.30
N LEU A 80 3.83 -11.72 -12.58
CA LEU A 80 4.80 -10.69 -12.19
C LEU A 80 4.43 -9.98 -10.89
N ILE A 81 3.17 -10.11 -10.45
CA ILE A 81 2.66 -9.48 -9.24
C ILE A 81 2.72 -10.48 -8.10
N LEU A 82 3.70 -10.29 -7.22
CA LEU A 82 3.85 -11.15 -6.04
C LEU A 82 2.54 -11.24 -5.26
N HIS A 83 2.05 -12.46 -5.04
CA HIS A 83 0.79 -12.77 -4.35
C HIS A 83 -0.47 -12.15 -5.02
N GLY A 84 -0.35 -11.68 -6.26
CA GLY A 84 -1.46 -11.01 -6.97
C GLY A 84 -2.62 -11.95 -7.32
N PRO A 85 -2.37 -13.07 -8.00
CA PRO A 85 -3.40 -14.04 -8.35
C PRO A 85 -4.12 -14.61 -7.13
N GLU A 86 -3.39 -15.01 -6.09
CA GLU A 86 -3.92 -15.59 -4.86
C GLU A 86 -4.81 -14.58 -4.13
N TYR A 87 -4.34 -13.34 -3.95
CA TYR A 87 -5.12 -12.28 -3.32
C TYR A 87 -6.39 -11.95 -4.11
N ARG A 88 -6.29 -11.88 -5.44
CA ARG A 88 -7.46 -11.70 -6.30
C ARG A 88 -8.51 -12.80 -6.06
N GLU A 89 -8.08 -14.06 -6.03
CA GLU A 89 -8.97 -15.20 -5.82
C GLU A 89 -9.62 -15.18 -4.45
N GLU A 90 -8.86 -14.88 -3.39
CA GLU A 90 -9.39 -14.69 -2.04
C GLU A 90 -10.47 -13.60 -2.00
N MET A 91 -10.21 -12.44 -2.63
CA MET A 91 -11.14 -11.32 -2.68
C MET A 91 -12.41 -11.66 -3.47
N PHE A 92 -12.27 -12.33 -4.62
CA PHE A 92 -13.44 -12.74 -5.42
C PHE A 92 -14.24 -13.83 -4.71
N ALA A 93 -13.59 -14.78 -4.03
CA ALA A 93 -14.26 -15.79 -3.21
C ALA A 93 -15.06 -15.11 -2.08
N TRP A 94 -14.44 -14.16 -1.35
CA TRP A 94 -15.13 -13.38 -0.32
C TRP A 94 -16.33 -12.59 -0.90
N ILE A 95 -16.19 -11.92 -2.02
CA ILE A 95 -17.28 -11.19 -2.66
C ILE A 95 -18.45 -12.13 -2.98
N ARG A 96 -18.17 -13.30 -3.58
CA ARG A 96 -19.20 -14.25 -4.00
C ARG A 96 -19.89 -14.96 -2.83
N THR A 97 -19.12 -15.40 -1.85
CA THR A 97 -19.62 -16.30 -0.78
C THR A 97 -19.88 -15.57 0.54
N GLY A 98 -19.30 -14.40 0.74
CA GLY A 98 -19.27 -13.71 2.04
C GLY A 98 -18.35 -14.38 3.07
N VAL A 99 -17.57 -15.40 2.68
CA VAL A 99 -16.67 -16.16 3.57
C VAL A 99 -15.22 -15.91 3.16
N GLY A 100 -14.31 -15.83 4.12
CA GLY A 100 -12.88 -15.63 3.88
C GLY A 100 -12.24 -14.72 4.91
N THR A 101 -10.97 -14.36 4.66
CA THR A 101 -10.17 -13.53 5.56
C THR A 101 -10.78 -12.14 5.78
N GLU A 102 -11.49 -11.62 4.79
CA GLU A 102 -12.18 -10.32 4.89
C GLU A 102 -13.47 -10.36 5.72
N ALA A 103 -14.03 -11.55 5.97
CA ALA A 103 -15.38 -11.73 6.50
C ALA A 103 -15.52 -11.42 8.00
N SER A 104 -14.47 -11.61 8.80
CA SER A 104 -14.59 -11.48 10.26
C SER A 104 -13.31 -11.00 10.94
N PRO A 105 -13.42 -10.29 12.09
CA PRO A 105 -12.27 -9.87 12.90
C PRO A 105 -11.37 -11.03 13.33
N ARG A 106 -11.93 -12.19 13.63
CA ARG A 106 -11.17 -13.38 14.03
C ARG A 106 -10.25 -13.87 12.90
N ALA A 107 -10.64 -13.67 11.64
CA ALA A 107 -9.86 -14.08 10.49
C ALA A 107 -8.79 -13.03 10.11
N PHE A 108 -9.14 -11.73 10.07
CA PHE A 108 -8.21 -10.72 9.57
C PHE A 108 -7.27 -10.12 10.63
N ILE A 109 -7.64 -10.06 11.92
CA ILE A 109 -6.79 -9.45 12.96
C ILE A 109 -5.44 -10.15 13.11
N PRO A 110 -5.34 -11.49 13.14
CA PRO A 110 -4.05 -12.18 13.19
C PRO A 110 -3.14 -11.85 12.00
N GLN A 111 -3.71 -11.80 10.79
CA GLN A 111 -2.97 -11.45 9.57
C GLN A 111 -2.49 -9.99 9.62
N HIS A 112 -3.33 -9.04 10.06
CA HIS A 112 -2.95 -7.63 10.23
C HIS A 112 -1.84 -7.48 11.28
N ALA A 113 -1.92 -8.19 12.39
CA ALA A 113 -0.89 -8.19 13.43
C ALA A 113 0.44 -8.73 12.89
N LEU A 114 0.42 -9.80 12.10
CA LEU A 114 1.61 -10.35 11.45
C LEU A 114 2.23 -9.35 10.47
N HIS A 115 1.42 -8.73 9.60
CA HIS A 115 1.91 -7.71 8.66
C HIS A 115 2.47 -6.49 9.38
N LEU A 116 1.82 -6.03 10.44
CA LEU A 116 2.31 -4.91 11.25
C LEU A 116 3.63 -5.28 11.95
N GLY A 117 3.71 -6.46 12.55
CA GLY A 117 4.93 -6.95 13.20
C GLY A 117 6.10 -7.03 12.22
N ALA A 118 5.87 -7.66 11.05
CA ALA A 118 6.87 -7.74 9.99
C ALA A 118 7.29 -6.34 9.51
N PHE A 119 6.34 -5.44 9.28
CA PHE A 119 6.61 -4.07 8.87
C PHE A 119 7.48 -3.33 9.88
N VAL A 120 7.16 -3.42 11.17
CA VAL A 120 7.94 -2.77 12.25
C VAL A 120 9.36 -3.32 12.30
N VAL A 121 9.52 -4.64 12.32
CA VAL A 121 10.84 -5.29 12.37
C VAL A 121 11.69 -4.91 11.16
N LEU A 122 11.15 -5.03 9.95
CA LEU A 122 11.85 -4.65 8.72
C LEU A 122 12.21 -3.15 8.71
N SER A 123 11.33 -2.30 9.21
CA SER A 123 11.58 -0.86 9.29
C SER A 123 12.77 -0.54 10.19
N LEU A 124 12.80 -1.13 11.37
CA LEU A 124 13.88 -0.88 12.36
C LEU A 124 15.22 -1.43 11.89
N LEU A 125 15.23 -2.59 11.22
CA LEU A 125 16.46 -3.23 10.75
C LEU A 125 17.05 -2.59 9.48
N THR A 126 16.23 -1.97 8.64
CA THR A 126 16.64 -1.50 7.31
C THR A 126 16.39 -0.03 7.05
N ALA A 127 16.17 0.77 8.11
CA ALA A 127 15.70 2.15 7.98
C ALA A 127 14.49 2.27 7.04
N SER A 128 13.57 1.32 7.14
CA SER A 128 12.35 1.18 6.34
C SER A 128 12.53 0.83 4.86
N ALA A 129 13.73 0.49 4.38
CA ALA A 129 13.91 0.10 2.98
C ALA A 129 13.06 -1.12 2.61
N LEU A 130 13.18 -2.22 3.38
CA LEU A 130 12.43 -3.44 3.12
C LEU A 130 10.95 -3.33 3.45
N SER A 131 10.57 -2.57 4.48
CA SER A 131 9.15 -2.37 4.81
C SER A 131 8.41 -1.54 3.76
N ILE A 132 9.05 -0.51 3.17
CA ILE A 132 8.48 0.25 2.07
C ILE A 132 8.36 -0.63 0.82
N THR A 133 9.34 -1.49 0.53
CA THR A 133 9.26 -2.49 -0.54
C THR A 133 8.13 -3.48 -0.29
N MET A 134 7.97 -3.99 0.93
CA MET A 134 6.81 -4.80 1.34
C MET A 134 5.50 -4.04 1.13
N GLY A 135 5.44 -2.76 1.52
CA GLY A 135 4.30 -1.88 1.24
C GLY A 135 3.98 -1.79 -0.26
N ALA A 136 5.00 -1.69 -1.13
CA ALA A 136 4.80 -1.71 -2.58
C ALA A 136 4.25 -3.06 -3.08
N VAL A 137 4.67 -4.19 -2.50
CA VAL A 137 4.06 -5.51 -2.81
C VAL A 137 2.57 -5.51 -2.47
N LEU A 138 2.20 -5.05 -1.26
CA LEU A 138 0.81 -4.94 -0.82
C LEU A 138 -0.03 -4.05 -1.76
N MET A 139 0.53 -2.90 -2.17
CA MET A 139 -0.12 -1.98 -3.11
C MET A 139 -0.31 -2.61 -4.49
N ASN A 140 0.66 -3.37 -4.97
CA ASN A 140 0.61 -4.01 -6.28
C ASN A 140 -0.46 -5.08 -6.35
N TYR A 141 -0.55 -6.00 -5.38
CA TYR A 141 -1.58 -7.02 -5.42
C TYR A 141 -2.98 -6.44 -5.18
N MET A 142 -3.10 -5.39 -4.36
CA MET A 142 -4.35 -4.66 -4.20
C MET A 142 -4.77 -3.97 -5.50
N GLY A 143 -3.84 -3.25 -6.17
CA GLY A 143 -4.09 -2.63 -7.48
C GLY A 143 -4.46 -3.67 -8.55
N PHE A 144 -3.81 -4.84 -8.54
CA PHE A 144 -4.13 -5.96 -9.42
C PHE A 144 -5.54 -6.51 -9.18
N TYR A 145 -5.95 -6.67 -7.92
CA TYR A 145 -7.32 -7.02 -7.58
C TYR A 145 -8.32 -6.00 -8.10
N VAL A 146 -8.09 -4.70 -7.86
CA VAL A 146 -9.00 -3.63 -8.32
C VAL A 146 -9.10 -3.61 -9.85
N ALA A 147 -7.98 -3.75 -10.55
CA ALA A 147 -7.96 -3.89 -12.00
C ALA A 147 -8.72 -5.14 -12.48
N SER A 148 -8.67 -6.22 -11.70
CA SER A 148 -9.39 -7.46 -12.02
C SER A 148 -10.90 -7.31 -11.89
N LEU A 149 -11.41 -6.44 -11.01
CA LEU A 149 -12.84 -6.09 -10.96
C LEU A 149 -13.30 -5.46 -12.29
N ALA A 150 -12.51 -4.51 -12.82
CA ALA A 150 -12.82 -3.89 -14.11
C ALA A 150 -12.79 -4.92 -15.27
N ARG A 151 -11.80 -5.82 -15.27
CA ARG A 151 -11.68 -6.90 -16.26
C ARG A 151 -12.81 -7.93 -16.15
N ALA A 152 -13.37 -8.14 -14.97
CA ALA A 152 -14.51 -9.00 -14.72
C ALA A 152 -15.86 -8.36 -15.12
N GLY A 153 -15.85 -7.15 -15.68
CA GLY A 153 -17.05 -6.48 -16.14
C GLY A 153 -17.77 -5.63 -15.09
N ALA A 154 -17.16 -5.38 -13.94
CA ALA A 154 -17.74 -4.43 -12.96
C ALA A 154 -17.83 -3.02 -13.61
N PRO A 155 -18.95 -2.30 -13.41
CA PRO A 155 -19.11 -0.96 -13.98
C PRO A 155 -18.06 0.00 -13.38
N ALA A 156 -17.58 0.95 -14.21
CA ALA A 156 -16.48 1.85 -13.83
C ALA A 156 -16.72 2.60 -12.51
N TRP A 157 -17.95 3.05 -12.26
CA TRP A 157 -18.30 3.72 -11.00
C TRP A 157 -18.09 2.80 -9.78
N ALA A 158 -18.40 1.50 -9.89
CA ALA A 158 -18.22 0.56 -8.80
C ALA A 158 -16.73 0.29 -8.54
N VAL A 159 -15.93 0.15 -9.58
CA VAL A 159 -14.46 0.02 -9.46
C VAL A 159 -13.85 1.24 -8.78
N VAL A 160 -14.27 2.45 -9.17
CA VAL A 160 -13.75 3.70 -8.60
C VAL A 160 -14.16 3.87 -7.13
N LEU A 161 -15.42 3.60 -6.79
CA LEU A 161 -15.94 3.85 -5.44
C LEU A 161 -15.67 2.69 -4.47
N PHE A 162 -15.64 1.45 -4.95
CA PHE A 162 -15.60 0.25 -4.13
C PHE A 162 -14.36 -0.62 -4.34
N GLY A 163 -13.54 -0.36 -5.36
CA GLY A 163 -12.33 -1.13 -5.60
C GLY A 163 -11.31 -0.96 -4.46
N TRP A 164 -11.02 0.28 -4.08
CA TRP A 164 -10.17 0.59 -2.94
C TRP A 164 -11.00 0.77 -1.66
N GLN A 165 -10.93 -0.22 -0.78
CA GLN A 165 -11.69 -0.19 0.47
C GLN A 165 -11.15 0.90 1.43
N PRO A 166 -12.02 1.62 2.16
CA PRO A 166 -11.61 2.71 3.05
C PRO A 166 -10.68 2.26 4.20
N TRP A 167 -10.84 1.03 4.68
CA TRP A 167 -9.93 0.46 5.67
C TRP A 167 -8.54 0.20 5.09
N ALA A 168 -8.43 -0.25 3.84
CA ALA A 168 -7.14 -0.41 3.17
C ALA A 168 -6.44 0.93 2.99
N ILE A 169 -7.16 1.99 2.64
CA ILE A 169 -6.62 3.35 2.53
C ILE A 169 -6.08 3.83 3.89
N ALA A 170 -6.84 3.62 4.98
CA ALA A 170 -6.40 3.96 6.33
C ALA A 170 -5.11 3.21 6.72
N ARG A 171 -5.04 1.92 6.41
CA ARG A 171 -3.86 1.07 6.65
C ARG A 171 -2.64 1.53 5.85
N VAL A 172 -2.80 1.83 4.59
CA VAL A 172 -1.72 2.35 3.73
C VAL A 172 -1.20 3.68 4.27
N ALA A 173 -2.07 4.58 4.70
CA ALA A 173 -1.68 5.84 5.31
C ALA A 173 -0.93 5.61 6.64
N ALA A 174 -1.39 4.67 7.47
CA ALA A 174 -0.72 4.29 8.71
C ALA A 174 0.69 3.74 8.45
N PHE A 175 0.84 2.78 7.55
CA PHE A 175 2.13 2.15 7.22
C PHE A 175 3.09 3.14 6.56
N SER A 176 2.61 3.99 5.66
CA SER A 176 3.42 5.06 5.06
C SER A 176 3.97 6.01 6.12
N THR A 177 3.13 6.39 7.10
CA THR A 177 3.52 7.26 8.21
C THR A 177 4.50 6.56 9.17
N LEU A 178 4.22 5.30 9.54
CA LEU A 178 5.11 4.49 10.38
C LEU A 178 6.47 4.27 9.74
N GLY A 179 6.52 4.02 8.43
CA GLY A 179 7.78 3.85 7.71
C GLY A 179 8.70 5.05 7.85
N VAL A 180 8.15 6.26 7.77
CA VAL A 180 8.93 7.50 8.00
C VAL A 180 9.46 7.58 9.43
N VAL A 181 8.63 7.26 10.41
CA VAL A 181 9.01 7.34 11.83
C VAL A 181 10.06 6.29 12.19
N LEU A 182 9.82 5.05 11.80
CA LEU A 182 10.65 3.90 12.15
C LEU A 182 12.00 3.85 11.40
N ALA A 183 12.13 4.61 10.30
CA ALA A 183 13.43 4.77 9.63
C ALA A 183 14.44 5.58 10.46
N GLN A 184 13.96 6.50 11.31
CA GLN A 184 14.81 7.48 11.98
C GLN A 184 15.84 6.89 12.98
N PRO A 185 15.51 5.88 13.81
CA PRO A 185 16.49 5.34 14.75
C PRO A 185 17.76 4.83 14.07
N LEU A 186 17.62 4.07 12.98
CA LEU A 186 18.77 3.54 12.27
C LEU A 186 19.51 4.63 11.47
N LEU A 187 18.80 5.53 10.80
CA LEU A 187 19.42 6.65 10.07
C LEU A 187 20.26 7.56 10.98
N ARG A 188 19.86 7.75 12.25
CA ARG A 188 20.62 8.52 13.24
C ARG A 188 21.87 7.81 13.71
N ARG A 189 21.83 6.48 13.87
CA ARG A 189 23.00 5.69 14.20
C ARG A 189 24.09 5.83 13.13
N ILE A 190 23.67 5.85 11.85
CA ILE A 190 24.60 5.93 10.73
C ILE A 190 25.15 7.35 10.54
N ARG A 191 24.32 8.38 10.84
CA ARG A 191 24.74 9.81 10.78
C ARG A 191 24.11 10.62 11.92
N PRO A 192 24.86 10.98 12.95
CA PRO A 192 24.41 11.91 14.00
C PRO A 192 24.09 13.29 13.38
N GLY A 193 22.95 13.88 13.79
CA GLY A 193 22.53 15.23 13.33
C GLY A 193 21.12 15.27 12.72
N ALA A 194 20.42 14.13 12.59
CA ALA A 194 19.02 14.12 12.18
C ALA A 194 18.07 14.69 13.26
N ALA A 195 16.88 15.15 12.85
CA ALA A 195 15.85 15.77 13.68
C ALA A 195 15.54 15.00 14.97
N PRO A 196 15.17 15.66 16.09
CA PRO A 196 14.83 15.00 17.35
C PRO A 196 13.64 14.03 17.21
N LEU A 197 13.69 12.84 17.87
CA LEU A 197 12.59 11.85 17.84
C LEU A 197 11.26 12.43 18.35
N GLN A 198 11.30 13.43 19.20
CA GLN A 198 10.13 14.14 19.69
C GLN A 198 9.27 14.75 18.54
N ALA A 199 9.90 15.17 17.45
CA ALA A 199 9.19 15.65 16.26
C ALA A 199 8.33 14.58 15.58
N SER A 200 8.55 13.30 15.89
CA SER A 200 7.82 12.18 15.29
C SER A 200 6.64 11.68 16.13
N ARG A 201 6.55 12.09 17.40
CA ARG A 201 5.49 11.63 18.32
C ARG A 201 4.07 11.81 17.77
N PRO A 202 3.68 12.97 17.20
CA PRO A 202 2.34 13.14 16.65
C PRO A 202 2.06 12.16 15.51
N PHE A 203 3.06 11.83 14.68
CA PHE A 203 2.90 10.88 13.58
C PHE A 203 2.73 9.44 14.06
N VAL A 204 3.35 9.05 15.17
CA VAL A 204 3.09 7.74 15.82
C VAL A 204 1.63 7.66 16.27
N ILE A 205 1.12 8.70 16.91
CA ILE A 205 -0.28 8.76 17.37
C ILE A 205 -1.24 8.69 16.19
N VAL A 206 -0.98 9.46 15.12
CA VAL A 206 -1.80 9.43 13.89
C VAL A 206 -1.78 8.05 13.25
N ALA A 207 -0.61 7.41 13.13
CA ALA A 207 -0.51 6.08 12.56
C ALA A 207 -1.26 5.03 13.40
N ALA A 208 -1.15 5.08 14.73
CA ALA A 208 -1.89 4.20 15.62
C ALA A 208 -3.41 4.42 15.50
N ALA A 209 -3.86 5.68 15.44
CA ALA A 209 -5.27 6.00 15.23
C ALA A 209 -5.77 5.46 13.89
N LEU A 210 -5.00 5.59 12.80
CA LEU A 210 -5.35 5.07 11.49
C LEU A 210 -5.43 3.54 11.46
N LEU A 211 -4.59 2.83 12.22
CA LEU A 211 -4.69 1.36 12.37
C LEU A 211 -5.97 0.96 13.14
N LEU A 212 -6.35 1.72 14.16
CA LEU A 212 -7.63 1.48 14.85
C LEU A 212 -8.83 1.76 13.91
N VAL A 213 -8.76 2.82 13.13
CA VAL A 213 -9.76 3.16 12.10
C VAL A 213 -9.83 2.05 11.03
N ASP A 214 -8.70 1.50 10.56
CA ASP A 214 -8.67 0.36 9.65
C ASP A 214 -9.48 -0.81 10.21
N VAL A 215 -9.17 -1.26 11.42
CA VAL A 215 -9.87 -2.38 12.07
C VAL A 215 -11.37 -2.09 12.26
N ALA A 216 -11.71 -0.89 12.71
CA ALA A 216 -13.10 -0.49 12.94
C ALA A 216 -13.89 -0.44 11.63
N LEU A 217 -13.37 0.24 10.60
CA LEU A 217 -14.02 0.35 9.29
C LEU A 217 -14.18 -1.04 8.65
N LYS A 218 -13.14 -1.88 8.71
CA LYS A 218 -13.23 -3.23 8.16
C LYS A 218 -14.29 -4.05 8.86
N THR A 219 -14.33 -4.03 10.20
CA THR A 219 -15.31 -4.76 10.99
C THR A 219 -16.75 -4.33 10.66
N LEU A 220 -16.98 -3.03 10.51
CA LEU A 220 -18.31 -2.46 10.31
C LEU A 220 -18.78 -2.54 8.85
N LEU A 221 -17.89 -2.28 7.91
CA LEU A 221 -18.26 -2.06 6.51
C LEU A 221 -18.03 -3.28 5.61
N ALA A 222 -17.11 -4.19 5.92
CA ALA A 222 -16.77 -5.29 5.02
C ALA A 222 -17.97 -6.14 4.57
N PRO A 223 -18.94 -6.50 5.43
CA PRO A 223 -20.10 -7.29 4.99
C PRO A 223 -20.98 -6.56 3.97
N THR A 224 -21.17 -5.23 4.16
CA THR A 224 -21.94 -4.39 3.23
C THR A 224 -21.19 -4.18 1.93
N TRP A 225 -19.87 -3.94 2.02
CA TRP A 225 -19.01 -3.76 0.86
C TRP A 225 -18.98 -4.98 -0.05
N GLY A 226 -18.84 -6.19 0.53
CA GLY A 226 -18.89 -7.44 -0.21
C GLY A 226 -20.23 -7.66 -0.91
N ARG A 227 -21.35 -7.29 -0.28
CA ARG A 227 -22.69 -7.37 -0.91
C ARG A 227 -22.79 -6.45 -2.13
N ILE A 228 -22.42 -5.17 -1.98
CA ILE A 228 -22.46 -4.19 -3.09
C ILE A 228 -21.62 -4.67 -4.27
N LEU A 229 -20.39 -5.16 -4.01
CA LEU A 229 -19.54 -5.68 -5.08
C LEU A 229 -20.11 -6.92 -5.74
N ARG A 230 -20.78 -7.80 -5.00
CA ARG A 230 -21.48 -8.98 -5.53
C ARG A 230 -22.61 -8.59 -6.47
N ASP A 231 -23.41 -7.60 -6.08
CA ASP A 231 -24.59 -7.17 -6.83
C ASP A 231 -24.23 -6.48 -8.15
N VAL A 232 -23.00 -5.95 -8.27
CA VAL A 232 -22.52 -5.26 -9.47
C VAL A 232 -21.60 -6.09 -10.36
N LEU A 233 -21.09 -7.22 -9.87
CA LEU A 233 -20.30 -8.14 -10.68
C LEU A 233 -21.23 -9.00 -11.53
N PRO A 234 -20.97 -9.15 -12.84
CA PRO A 234 -21.72 -10.09 -13.65
C PRO A 234 -21.48 -11.53 -13.18
N ASN A 235 -22.55 -12.35 -13.29
CA ASN A 235 -22.52 -13.78 -12.95
C ASN A 235 -21.58 -14.56 -13.87
#